data_7f1adde125b6f39a66c64c133498b957
#
_entry.id   7f1adde125b6f39a66c64c133498b957
#
_cell.length_a   1.000
_cell.length_b   1.000
_cell.length_c   1.000
_cell.angle_alpha   90.00
_cell.angle_beta   90.00
_cell.angle_gamma   90.00
#
_symmetry.space_group_name_H-M   'P 1'
#
loop_
_entity.id
_entity.type
_entity.pdbx_description
1 polymer ?
#
loop_
_entity_poly.entity_id
_entity_poly.type
_entity_poly.pdbx_seq_one_letter_code
_entity_poly.pdbx_strand_id
1 'polypeptide(L)'
;MAEEKQLDKGPIWRESASLIICTKNPKKTDGYDYNILLIKRSDKTAISTNQGVFPGGIFDAADESIEWLKYFQEFGITQDELKQLVVVDTKTERPKILAPQGTGCYDRFFKSNKIWAREISLRINAIRETFEEVGILLCRNKHQLHLPVNEGYYMELADKKEWQKSVHDNPLNFLKMCRELQVVPDLWALHEWSCWASPAVIRKGYETAFYITFLNEKPTILCEVSEVKEHLWLPPSIILDMVKNGDMFFMPPQFYEISRFMPYKSYDFLKNFAIERRGKGVAINHPILYLCTDGPVSILPGDEFHVGCPRLATTYRTVDFSVEEFRLHSKLIHRLENLSSADAVIYMNFEPLDGHLKPLCGFEGKHKL
;
A
#
# COMPACT_ATOMS: atom_id res chain seq x y z
N MET A 1 -9.40 39.41 27.49
CA MET A 1 -8.36 38.64 26.78
C MET A 1 -8.86 37.22 26.70
N ALA A 2 -9.37 36.83 25.55
CA ALA A 2 -9.83 35.47 25.32
C ALA A 2 -8.61 34.59 25.09
N GLU A 3 -8.45 33.56 25.91
CA GLU A 3 -7.52 32.47 25.69
C GLU A 3 -7.85 31.82 24.34
N GLU A 4 -6.97 31.97 23.34
CA GLU A 4 -6.97 31.13 22.17
C GLU A 4 -6.73 29.70 22.65
N LYS A 5 -7.81 28.93 22.76
CA LYS A 5 -7.72 27.46 22.91
C LYS A 5 -6.87 26.97 21.75
N GLN A 6 -5.67 26.53 22.04
CA GLN A 6 -4.82 25.76 21.16
C GLN A 6 -5.67 24.61 20.61
N LEU A 7 -6.14 24.75 19.37
CA LEU A 7 -6.81 23.67 18.64
C LEU A 7 -5.84 22.48 18.65
N ASP A 8 -6.25 21.41 19.32
CA ASP A 8 -5.50 20.16 19.37
C ASP A 8 -5.14 19.78 17.93
N LYS A 9 -3.86 19.88 17.63
CA LYS A 9 -3.34 19.50 16.31
C LYS A 9 -3.56 18.00 16.22
N GLY A 10 -4.57 17.59 15.48
CA GLY A 10 -4.89 16.19 15.27
C GLY A 10 -3.66 15.34 14.91
N PRO A 11 -3.78 14.01 14.82
CA PRO A 11 -2.65 13.11 14.63
C PRO A 11 -1.79 13.54 13.44
N ILE A 12 -0.47 13.63 13.65
CA ILE A 12 0.51 13.88 12.59
C ILE A 12 0.86 12.52 12.00
N TRP A 13 0.38 12.24 10.79
CA TRP A 13 0.72 11.02 10.09
C TRP A 13 1.81 11.28 9.07
N ARG A 14 2.65 10.26 8.90
CA ARG A 14 3.70 10.24 7.88
C ARG A 14 3.14 9.65 6.61
N GLU A 15 3.40 10.31 5.50
CA GLU A 15 3.12 9.77 4.18
C GLU A 15 4.09 8.63 3.88
N SER A 16 3.61 7.59 3.22
CA SER A 16 4.42 6.42 2.87
C SER A 16 3.87 5.75 1.61
N ALA A 17 4.68 4.92 0.99
CA ALA A 17 4.24 4.07 -0.11
C ALA A 17 4.70 2.63 0.14
N SER A 18 3.91 1.68 -0.37
CA SER A 18 4.19 0.25 -0.30
C SER A 18 3.93 -0.39 -1.65
N LEU A 19 4.74 -1.37 -2.04
CA LEU A 19 4.69 -2.00 -3.35
C LEU A 19 4.38 -3.50 -3.25
N ILE A 20 3.24 -3.90 -3.78
CA ILE A 20 2.87 -5.30 -3.95
C ILE A 20 3.49 -5.79 -5.26
N ILE A 21 4.44 -6.73 -5.17
CA ILE A 21 5.10 -7.27 -6.35
C ILE A 21 4.59 -8.67 -6.61
N CYS A 22 3.96 -8.86 -7.76
CA CYS A 22 3.49 -10.16 -8.24
C CYS A 22 4.43 -10.72 -9.33
N THR A 23 4.80 -11.98 -9.21
CA THR A 23 5.59 -12.69 -10.23
C THR A 23 4.88 -13.95 -10.68
N LYS A 24 5.10 -14.36 -11.94
CA LYS A 24 4.57 -15.63 -12.44
C LYS A 24 5.11 -16.82 -11.63
N ASN A 25 4.25 -17.81 -11.44
CA ASN A 25 4.58 -19.10 -10.86
C ASN A 25 4.12 -20.22 -11.82
N PRO A 26 4.96 -20.61 -12.82
CA PRO A 26 4.57 -21.60 -13.82
C PRO A 26 4.21 -22.98 -13.24
N LYS A 27 4.78 -23.33 -12.08
CA LYS A 27 4.53 -24.61 -11.42
C LYS A 27 3.20 -24.67 -10.67
N LYS A 28 2.54 -23.52 -10.52
CA LYS A 28 1.35 -23.31 -9.70
C LYS A 28 1.46 -23.90 -8.29
N THR A 29 0.96 -23.20 -7.31
CA THR A 29 0.86 -23.64 -5.92
C THR A 29 -0.54 -23.34 -5.43
N ASP A 30 -1.26 -24.31 -4.91
CA ASP A 30 -2.68 -24.20 -4.50
C ASP A 30 -3.58 -23.64 -5.62
N GLY A 31 -3.21 -23.90 -6.87
CA GLY A 31 -3.90 -23.40 -8.06
C GLY A 31 -3.53 -21.99 -8.49
N TYR A 32 -2.72 -21.24 -7.72
CA TYR A 32 -2.22 -19.93 -8.09
C TYR A 32 -1.04 -20.04 -9.07
N ASP A 33 -1.10 -19.31 -10.17
CA ASP A 33 -0.02 -19.19 -11.16
C ASP A 33 0.85 -17.95 -10.93
N TYR A 34 0.80 -17.38 -9.72
CA TYR A 34 1.63 -16.27 -9.29
C TYR A 34 2.04 -16.38 -7.82
N ASN A 35 3.06 -15.62 -7.47
CA ASN A 35 3.48 -15.39 -6.09
C ASN A 35 3.54 -13.90 -5.80
N ILE A 36 3.38 -13.56 -4.53
CA ILE A 36 3.51 -12.20 -3.99
C ILE A 36 4.81 -12.14 -3.17
N LEU A 37 5.57 -11.05 -3.31
CA LEU A 37 6.71 -10.79 -2.45
C LEU A 37 6.24 -10.23 -1.11
N LEU A 38 6.70 -10.86 -0.04
CA LEU A 38 6.63 -10.37 1.32
C LEU A 38 8.02 -10.30 1.93
N ILE A 39 8.21 -9.40 2.85
CA ILE A 39 9.38 -9.34 3.71
C ILE A 39 8.96 -9.48 5.18
N LYS A 40 9.75 -10.20 5.97
CA LYS A 40 9.66 -10.17 7.44
C LYS A 40 10.58 -9.08 7.95
N ARG A 41 10.03 -8.15 8.70
CA ARG A 41 10.82 -7.07 9.32
C ARG A 41 11.81 -7.61 10.33
N SER A 42 12.95 -6.94 10.45
CA SER A 42 13.91 -7.26 11.51
C SER A 42 13.30 -6.99 12.89
N ASP A 43 13.76 -7.70 13.91
CA ASP A 43 13.26 -7.57 15.28
C ASP A 43 13.48 -6.13 15.86
N LYS A 44 14.36 -5.32 15.23
CA LYS A 44 14.62 -3.92 15.61
C LYS A 44 13.55 -2.96 15.10
N THR A 45 12.93 -3.26 13.97
CA THR A 45 11.98 -2.37 13.27
C THR A 45 10.54 -2.87 13.34
N ALA A 46 10.33 -4.13 13.71
CA ALA A 46 9.02 -4.75 13.80
C ALA A 46 8.21 -4.25 15.02
N ILE A 47 6.90 -4.09 14.83
CA ILE A 47 5.94 -3.83 15.92
C ILE A 47 5.64 -5.13 16.68
N SER A 48 5.70 -6.26 16.00
CA SER A 48 5.48 -7.60 16.54
C SER A 48 6.44 -8.60 15.91
N THR A 49 6.73 -9.68 16.64
CA THR A 49 7.58 -10.78 16.15
C THR A 49 7.04 -11.32 14.82
N ASN A 50 7.94 -11.63 13.88
CA ASN A 50 7.60 -12.13 12.55
C ASN A 50 6.63 -11.24 11.74
N GLN A 51 6.69 -9.93 11.92
CA GLN A 51 5.84 -9.01 11.17
C GLN A 51 6.15 -9.08 9.68
N GLY A 52 5.15 -9.53 8.90
CA GLY A 52 5.16 -9.54 7.45
C GLY A 52 4.65 -8.22 6.88
N VAL A 53 5.33 -7.70 5.86
CA VAL A 53 4.92 -6.49 5.12
C VAL A 53 5.26 -6.63 3.65
N PHE A 54 4.64 -5.82 2.80
CA PHE A 54 5.14 -5.57 1.44
C PHE A 54 6.31 -4.59 1.51
N PRO A 55 7.27 -4.62 0.58
CA PRO A 55 8.31 -3.62 0.49
C PRO A 55 7.75 -2.19 0.46
N GLY A 56 8.43 -1.27 1.13
CA GLY A 56 8.01 0.13 1.15
C GLY A 56 8.39 0.85 2.43
N GLY A 57 8.28 2.18 2.40
CA GLY A 57 8.68 3.01 3.53
C GLY A 57 8.13 4.42 3.50
N ILE A 58 8.71 5.25 4.35
CA ILE A 58 8.27 6.63 4.56
C ILE A 58 8.74 7.48 3.39
N PHE A 59 7.86 8.37 2.91
CA PHE A 59 8.20 9.39 1.96
C PHE A 59 9.33 10.29 2.48
N ASP A 60 10.34 10.49 1.64
CA ASP A 60 11.44 11.42 1.88
C ASP A 60 11.38 12.62 0.91
N ALA A 61 11.89 13.78 1.32
CA ALA A 61 11.94 14.97 0.49
C ALA A 61 12.80 14.77 -0.78
N ALA A 62 13.73 13.83 -0.78
CA ALA A 62 14.52 13.45 -1.96
C ALA A 62 13.65 12.87 -3.08
N ASP A 63 12.54 12.20 -2.75
CA ASP A 63 11.59 11.63 -3.71
C ASP A 63 10.78 12.72 -4.45
N GLU A 64 10.78 13.95 -3.93
CA GLU A 64 10.08 15.11 -4.48
C GLU A 64 11.03 16.20 -4.99
N SER A 65 12.31 15.91 -5.13
CA SER A 65 13.29 16.88 -5.60
C SER A 65 12.98 17.34 -7.04
N ILE A 66 13.11 18.66 -7.29
CA ILE A 66 12.98 19.22 -8.65
C ILE A 66 14.00 18.61 -9.63
N GLU A 67 15.09 18.07 -9.13
CA GLU A 67 16.11 17.41 -9.96
C GLU A 67 15.57 16.15 -10.65
N TRP A 68 14.55 15.49 -10.09
CA TRP A 68 13.86 14.40 -10.77
C TRP A 68 13.17 14.87 -12.05
N LEU A 69 12.45 16.01 -12.00
CA LEU A 69 11.80 16.56 -13.20
C LEU A 69 12.82 16.89 -14.28
N LYS A 70 13.94 17.51 -13.94
CA LYS A 70 15.03 17.79 -14.86
C LYS A 70 15.58 16.49 -15.47
N TYR A 71 15.78 15.48 -14.64
CA TYR A 71 16.30 14.20 -15.07
C TYR A 71 15.34 13.46 -16.02
N PHE A 72 14.04 13.44 -15.72
CA PHE A 72 13.03 12.89 -16.64
C PHE A 72 13.05 13.62 -17.99
N GLN A 73 13.24 14.94 -17.99
CA GLN A 73 13.36 15.73 -19.22
C GLN A 73 14.62 15.37 -20.03
N GLU A 74 15.75 15.05 -19.39
CA GLU A 74 16.95 14.55 -20.05
C GLU A 74 16.70 13.20 -20.77
N PHE A 75 15.75 12.42 -20.30
CA PHE A 75 15.26 11.19 -20.93
C PHE A 75 14.20 11.43 -22.01
N GLY A 76 13.79 12.67 -22.23
CA GLY A 76 12.73 13.04 -23.17
C GLY A 76 11.31 12.87 -22.60
N ILE A 77 11.18 12.62 -21.29
CA ILE A 77 9.90 12.48 -20.60
C ILE A 77 9.42 13.87 -20.18
N THR A 78 8.25 14.26 -20.67
CA THR A 78 7.66 15.57 -20.40
C THR A 78 6.88 15.57 -19.07
N GLN A 79 6.66 16.77 -18.51
CA GLN A 79 5.81 16.91 -17.34
C GLN A 79 4.36 16.49 -17.62
N ASP A 80 3.88 16.64 -18.86
CA ASP A 80 2.53 16.23 -19.22
C ASP A 80 2.39 14.71 -19.30
N GLU A 81 3.40 13.99 -19.77
CA GLU A 81 3.44 12.52 -19.69
C GLU A 81 3.43 12.02 -18.24
N LEU A 82 4.15 12.69 -17.33
CA LEU A 82 4.08 12.38 -15.90
C LEU A 82 2.69 12.67 -15.30
N LYS A 83 2.04 13.76 -15.71
CA LYS A 83 0.66 14.06 -15.29
C LYS A 83 -0.34 13.00 -15.73
N GLN A 84 -0.13 12.35 -16.89
CA GLN A 84 -1.00 11.28 -17.38
C GLN A 84 -1.04 10.06 -16.45
N LEU A 85 0.01 9.86 -15.63
CA LEU A 85 0.05 8.78 -14.63
C LEU A 85 -1.00 8.95 -13.54
N VAL A 86 -1.40 10.20 -13.26
CA VAL A 86 -2.27 10.58 -12.14
C VAL A 86 -3.65 11.07 -12.56
N VAL A 87 -3.97 10.97 -13.85
CA VAL A 87 -5.31 11.31 -14.35
C VAL A 87 -6.30 10.24 -13.93
N VAL A 88 -7.34 10.67 -13.23
CA VAL A 88 -8.43 9.81 -12.76
C VAL A 88 -9.75 10.31 -13.30
N ASP A 89 -10.45 9.44 -14.00
CA ASP A 89 -11.73 9.73 -14.66
C ASP A 89 -12.94 9.47 -13.76
N THR A 90 -12.79 9.63 -12.45
CA THR A 90 -13.85 9.39 -11.49
C THR A 90 -14.21 10.65 -10.71
N LYS A 91 -15.49 10.77 -10.31
CA LYS A 91 -15.96 11.76 -9.35
C LYS A 91 -15.75 11.31 -7.90
N THR A 92 -15.19 10.14 -7.68
CA THR A 92 -14.90 9.62 -6.33
C THR A 92 -13.84 10.47 -5.67
N GLU A 93 -14.06 10.88 -4.42
CA GLU A 93 -13.06 11.59 -3.63
C GLU A 93 -11.84 10.69 -3.44
N ARG A 94 -10.68 11.19 -3.86
CA ARG A 94 -9.42 10.47 -3.74
C ARG A 94 -8.72 10.82 -2.43
N PRO A 95 -7.93 9.87 -1.89
CA PRO A 95 -6.98 10.19 -0.82
C PRO A 95 -6.09 11.36 -1.20
N LYS A 96 -5.86 12.29 -0.29
CA LYS A 96 -5.10 13.50 -0.61
C LYS A 96 -3.66 13.23 -1.00
N ILE A 97 -3.04 12.19 -0.46
CA ILE A 97 -1.69 11.77 -0.85
C ILE A 97 -1.62 11.25 -2.30
N LEU A 98 -2.76 10.85 -2.88
CA LEU A 98 -2.87 10.37 -4.27
C LEU A 98 -3.50 11.41 -5.21
N ALA A 99 -3.76 12.62 -4.74
CA ALA A 99 -4.37 13.67 -5.54
C ALA A 99 -3.77 15.03 -5.20
N PRO A 100 -3.52 15.89 -6.21
CA PRO A 100 -2.96 17.23 -5.98
C PRO A 100 -3.94 18.15 -5.26
N GLN A 101 -5.23 17.87 -5.37
CA GLN A 101 -6.32 18.66 -4.80
C GLN A 101 -7.36 17.70 -4.24
N GLY A 102 -7.30 17.44 -2.95
CA GLY A 102 -8.36 16.78 -2.22
C GLY A 102 -9.23 17.81 -1.53
N THR A 103 -10.50 17.52 -1.41
CA THR A 103 -11.45 18.26 -0.58
C THR A 103 -11.83 17.44 0.65
N GLY A 104 -12.44 18.05 1.64
CA GLY A 104 -12.92 17.34 2.80
C GLY A 104 -12.02 17.44 4.04
N CYS A 105 -12.19 16.51 4.95
CA CYS A 105 -11.57 16.60 6.28
C CYS A 105 -10.05 16.47 6.27
N TYR A 106 -9.46 16.02 5.18
CA TYR A 106 -8.00 15.83 5.05
C TYR A 106 -7.25 17.08 4.63
N ASP A 107 -7.88 18.07 3.99
CA ASP A 107 -7.22 19.23 3.39
C ASP A 107 -6.29 20.00 4.31
N ARG A 108 -6.68 20.18 5.56
CA ARG A 108 -5.90 20.94 6.54
C ARG A 108 -4.64 20.26 7.06
N PHE A 109 -4.48 18.95 6.78
CA PHE A 109 -3.38 18.14 7.33
C PHE A 109 -2.22 17.96 6.36
N PHE A 110 -2.44 18.18 5.06
CA PHE A 110 -1.42 17.96 4.04
C PHE A 110 -1.00 19.27 3.37
N LYS A 111 0.30 19.40 3.11
CA LYS A 111 0.85 20.48 2.31
C LYS A 111 0.73 20.12 0.84
N SER A 112 0.34 21.08 0.01
CA SER A 112 0.32 20.92 -1.44
C SER A 112 1.76 20.86 -1.97
N ASN A 113 2.02 19.89 -2.84
CA ASN A 113 3.21 19.86 -3.66
C ASN A 113 3.06 20.87 -4.82
N LYS A 114 4.12 21.63 -5.10
CA LYS A 114 4.12 22.67 -6.15
C LYS A 114 4.71 22.22 -7.48
N ILE A 115 5.39 21.05 -7.51
CA ILE A 115 6.13 20.58 -8.68
C ILE A 115 5.22 19.70 -9.54
N TRP A 116 4.66 18.67 -8.93
CA TRP A 116 3.75 17.68 -9.52
C TRP A 116 2.80 17.12 -8.47
N ALA A 117 1.92 16.20 -8.85
CA ALA A 117 1.08 15.48 -7.90
C ALA A 117 1.93 14.61 -6.97
N ARG A 118 1.64 14.60 -5.68
CA ARG A 118 2.34 13.80 -4.66
C ARG A 118 2.42 12.32 -5.04
N GLU A 119 1.45 11.81 -5.76
CA GLU A 119 1.43 10.44 -6.27
C GLU A 119 2.68 10.08 -7.09
N ILE A 120 3.23 11.03 -7.86
CA ILE A 120 4.47 10.79 -8.62
C ILE A 120 5.64 10.57 -7.66
N SER A 121 5.76 11.41 -6.64
CA SER A 121 6.79 11.26 -5.59
C SER A 121 6.63 9.96 -4.83
N LEU A 122 5.40 9.54 -4.53
CA LEU A 122 5.12 8.27 -3.85
C LEU A 122 5.45 7.03 -4.71
N ARG A 123 5.35 7.15 -6.05
CA ARG A 123 5.83 6.09 -6.96
C ARG A 123 7.36 6.00 -6.93
N ILE A 124 8.06 7.14 -6.92
CA ILE A 124 9.52 7.17 -6.76
C ILE A 124 9.91 6.56 -5.40
N ASN A 125 9.24 6.98 -4.32
CA ASN A 125 9.42 6.42 -2.98
C ASN A 125 9.24 4.91 -2.95
N ALA A 126 8.14 4.39 -3.50
CA ALA A 126 7.86 2.94 -3.51
C ALA A 126 8.99 2.14 -4.20
N ILE A 127 9.54 2.67 -5.31
CA ILE A 127 10.63 2.02 -6.03
C ILE A 127 11.95 2.13 -5.25
N ARG A 128 12.25 3.30 -4.68
CA ARG A 128 13.45 3.53 -3.87
C ARG A 128 13.48 2.62 -2.66
N GLU A 129 12.42 2.61 -1.86
CA GLU A 129 12.31 1.76 -0.66
C GLU A 129 12.40 0.26 -1.03
N THR A 130 11.75 -0.16 -2.13
CA THR A 130 11.88 -1.54 -2.63
C THR A 130 13.34 -1.87 -2.98
N PHE A 131 14.06 -0.93 -3.58
CA PHE A 131 15.49 -1.12 -3.86
C PHE A 131 16.31 -1.17 -2.56
N GLU A 132 16.05 -0.29 -1.60
CA GLU A 132 16.75 -0.27 -0.31
C GLU A 132 16.54 -1.56 0.48
N GLU A 133 15.30 -2.03 0.60
CA GLU A 133 14.96 -3.19 1.42
C GLU A 133 15.34 -4.54 0.80
N VAL A 134 15.16 -4.69 -0.53
CA VAL A 134 15.29 -6.00 -1.21
C VAL A 134 16.14 -5.99 -2.48
N GLY A 135 16.71 -4.86 -2.85
CA GLY A 135 17.63 -4.75 -3.99
C GLY A 135 16.97 -4.89 -5.37
N ILE A 136 15.65 -4.73 -5.47
CA ILE A 136 14.94 -4.74 -6.75
C ILE A 136 14.88 -3.31 -7.30
N LEU A 137 15.62 -3.03 -8.36
CA LEU A 137 15.57 -1.76 -9.06
C LEU A 137 14.59 -1.82 -10.22
N LEU A 138 13.35 -1.36 -10.00
CA LEU A 138 12.36 -1.18 -11.07
C LEU A 138 12.72 0.05 -11.88
N CYS A 139 13.16 -0.13 -13.13
CA CYS A 139 13.65 0.97 -13.95
C CYS A 139 13.53 0.67 -15.44
N ARG A 140 13.61 1.74 -16.24
CA ARG A 140 13.69 1.69 -17.72
C ARG A 140 14.89 2.48 -18.22
N ASN A 141 15.60 1.94 -19.20
CA ASN A 141 16.55 2.69 -20.01
C ASN A 141 15.83 3.38 -21.18
N LYS A 142 16.53 4.22 -21.94
CA LYS A 142 15.95 4.97 -23.08
C LYS A 142 15.28 4.08 -24.12
N HIS A 143 15.80 2.87 -24.36
CA HIS A 143 15.24 1.93 -25.33
C HIS A 143 13.96 1.24 -24.85
N GLN A 144 13.70 1.28 -23.56
CA GLN A 144 12.53 0.66 -22.93
C GLN A 144 11.36 1.63 -22.71
N LEU A 145 11.57 2.93 -22.88
CA LEU A 145 10.53 3.94 -22.61
C LEU A 145 9.27 3.78 -23.46
N HIS A 146 9.39 3.26 -24.68
CA HIS A 146 8.27 3.01 -25.59
C HIS A 146 7.73 1.58 -25.51
N LEU A 147 8.28 0.74 -24.64
CA LEU A 147 7.76 -0.60 -24.44
C LEU A 147 6.44 -0.56 -23.66
N PRO A 148 5.59 -1.59 -23.80
CA PRO A 148 4.32 -1.64 -23.07
C PRO A 148 4.51 -1.44 -21.57
N VAL A 149 3.57 -0.72 -20.95
CA VAL A 149 3.55 -0.42 -19.50
C VAL A 149 2.81 -1.48 -18.69
N ASN A 150 2.53 -2.63 -19.28
CA ASN A 150 1.73 -3.69 -18.68
C ASN A 150 2.52 -4.59 -17.72
N GLU A 151 3.85 -4.49 -17.76
CA GLU A 151 4.78 -5.26 -16.92
C GLU A 151 5.89 -4.34 -16.44
N GLY A 152 6.40 -4.59 -15.23
CA GLY A 152 7.52 -3.87 -14.68
C GLY A 152 8.83 -4.37 -15.26
N TYR A 153 9.73 -3.42 -15.55
CA TYR A 153 11.11 -3.71 -15.95
C TYR A 153 12.01 -3.48 -14.73
N TYR A 154 13.01 -4.34 -14.59
CA TYR A 154 14.01 -4.20 -13.53
C TYR A 154 15.41 -4.45 -14.08
N MET A 155 16.40 -3.96 -13.36
CA MET A 155 17.81 -4.15 -13.70
C MET A 155 18.52 -4.93 -12.60
N GLU A 156 19.24 -5.98 -12.98
CA GLU A 156 20.18 -6.64 -12.09
C GLU A 156 21.51 -5.87 -12.08
N LEU A 157 22.05 -5.61 -10.89
CA LEU A 157 23.26 -4.85 -10.69
C LEU A 157 24.38 -5.75 -10.14
N ALA A 158 25.59 -5.61 -10.67
CA ALA A 158 26.77 -6.30 -10.15
C ALA A 158 27.19 -5.74 -8.77
N ASP A 159 27.08 -4.42 -8.61
CA ASP A 159 27.40 -3.64 -7.42
C ASP A 159 26.15 -3.28 -6.58
N LYS A 160 25.14 -4.18 -6.60
CA LYS A 160 23.84 -4.01 -5.93
C LYS A 160 23.98 -3.60 -4.47
N LYS A 161 24.87 -4.27 -3.73
CA LYS A 161 25.07 -4.06 -2.29
C LYS A 161 25.59 -2.66 -1.98
N GLU A 162 26.53 -2.18 -2.77
CA GLU A 162 27.14 -0.86 -2.62
C GLU A 162 26.11 0.24 -2.86
N TRP A 163 25.32 0.08 -3.92
CA TRP A 163 24.23 1.02 -4.22
C TRP A 163 23.12 0.98 -3.19
N GLN A 164 22.69 -0.20 -2.75
CA GLN A 164 21.70 -0.36 -1.69
C GLN A 164 22.11 0.40 -0.44
N LYS A 165 23.35 0.17 0.02
CA LYS A 165 23.90 0.87 1.18
C LYS A 165 23.95 2.39 0.95
N SER A 166 24.41 2.83 -0.21
CA SER A 166 24.54 4.25 -0.54
C SER A 166 23.19 4.97 -0.53
N VAL A 167 22.14 4.35 -1.07
CA VAL A 167 20.78 4.91 -1.11
C VAL A 167 20.16 4.90 0.28
N HIS A 168 20.32 3.81 1.04
CA HIS A 168 19.85 3.71 2.43
C HIS A 168 20.49 4.78 3.34
N ASP A 169 21.79 5.01 3.21
CA ASP A 169 22.49 6.04 3.97
C ASP A 169 22.05 7.48 3.60
N ASN A 170 21.62 7.68 2.33
CA ASN A 170 21.14 8.98 1.85
C ASN A 170 20.20 8.82 0.63
N PRO A 171 18.90 9.07 0.78
CA PRO A 171 17.89 8.94 -0.30
C PRO A 171 18.18 9.75 -1.57
N LEU A 172 18.93 10.87 -1.50
CA LEU A 172 19.37 11.63 -2.66
C LEU A 172 20.28 10.81 -3.61
N ASN A 173 20.94 9.78 -3.10
CA ASN A 173 21.79 8.90 -3.90
C ASN A 173 20.98 8.01 -4.86
N PHE A 174 19.67 7.89 -4.66
CA PHE A 174 18.81 7.16 -5.59
C PHE A 174 18.78 7.83 -6.98
N LEU A 175 18.61 9.14 -7.02
CA LEU A 175 18.70 9.89 -8.29
C LEU A 175 20.12 9.81 -8.89
N LYS A 176 21.15 9.90 -8.06
CA LYS A 176 22.54 9.77 -8.50
C LYS A 176 22.78 8.40 -9.17
N MET A 177 22.36 7.33 -8.51
CA MET A 177 22.42 5.96 -9.06
C MET A 177 21.70 5.86 -10.41
N CYS A 178 20.48 6.37 -10.51
CA CYS A 178 19.72 6.37 -11.76
C CYS A 178 20.48 7.11 -12.90
N ARG A 179 21.14 8.23 -12.59
CA ARG A 179 21.97 8.97 -13.54
C ARG A 179 23.19 8.17 -13.98
N GLU A 180 23.90 7.53 -13.07
CA GLU A 180 25.10 6.73 -13.38
C GLU A 180 24.73 5.48 -14.22
N LEU A 181 23.61 4.84 -13.88
CA LEU A 181 23.10 3.67 -14.62
C LEU A 181 22.36 4.02 -15.90
N GLN A 182 22.13 5.30 -16.20
CA GLN A 182 21.36 5.79 -17.35
C GLN A 182 19.97 5.16 -17.44
N VAL A 183 19.24 5.14 -16.32
CA VAL A 183 17.87 4.63 -16.19
C VAL A 183 16.97 5.60 -15.46
N VAL A 184 15.67 5.49 -15.67
CA VAL A 184 14.65 6.19 -14.87
C VAL A 184 13.80 5.16 -14.09
N PRO A 185 13.29 5.49 -12.89
CA PRO A 185 12.34 4.63 -12.19
C PRO A 185 11.13 4.30 -13.07
N ASP A 186 10.70 3.04 -13.10
CA ASP A 186 9.56 2.59 -13.91
C ASP A 186 8.22 2.94 -13.24
N LEU A 187 7.89 4.22 -13.20
CA LEU A 187 6.65 4.73 -12.59
C LEU A 187 5.39 4.19 -13.26
N TRP A 188 5.48 3.84 -14.55
CA TRP A 188 4.36 3.37 -15.38
C TRP A 188 3.94 1.94 -15.04
N ALA A 189 4.85 1.14 -14.51
CA ALA A 189 4.58 -0.22 -14.08
C ALA A 189 3.88 -0.31 -12.72
N LEU A 190 3.76 0.79 -11.99
CA LEU A 190 3.06 0.85 -10.71
C LEU A 190 1.59 1.23 -10.94
N HIS A 191 0.67 0.33 -10.57
CA HIS A 191 -0.76 0.59 -10.64
C HIS A 191 -1.27 0.94 -9.23
N GLU A 192 -2.10 1.99 -9.12
CA GLU A 192 -2.78 2.29 -7.85
C GLU A 192 -3.58 1.07 -7.40
N TRP A 193 -3.36 0.63 -6.18
CA TRP A 193 -4.04 -0.53 -5.63
C TRP A 193 -4.99 -0.16 -4.50
N SER A 194 -4.50 0.45 -3.45
CA SER A 194 -5.31 0.91 -2.32
C SER A 194 -4.63 2.06 -1.58
N CYS A 195 -5.34 2.69 -0.67
CA CYS A 195 -4.78 3.66 0.27
C CYS A 195 -5.28 3.34 1.68
N TRP A 196 -4.37 3.37 2.65
CA TRP A 196 -4.68 3.09 4.04
C TRP A 196 -4.19 4.22 4.95
N ALA A 197 -5.02 4.61 5.90
CA ALA A 197 -4.62 5.51 6.98
C ALA A 197 -4.67 4.78 8.33
N SER A 198 -3.75 5.10 9.22
CA SER A 198 -3.80 4.63 10.59
C SER A 198 -5.05 5.16 11.29
N PRO A 199 -5.67 4.39 12.21
CA PRO A 199 -6.73 4.91 13.05
C PRO A 199 -6.28 6.15 13.81
N ALA A 200 -7.15 7.14 14.00
CA ALA A 200 -6.77 8.42 14.62
C ALA A 200 -6.40 8.31 16.11
N VAL A 201 -6.73 7.21 16.76
CA VAL A 201 -6.25 6.89 18.12
C VAL A 201 -4.72 6.67 18.15
N ILE A 202 -4.11 6.38 17.01
CA ILE A 202 -2.65 6.23 16.86
C ILE A 202 -2.07 7.59 16.52
N ARG A 203 -1.46 8.27 17.49
CA ARG A 203 -0.93 9.63 17.31
C ARG A 203 0.16 9.75 16.24
N LYS A 204 1.04 8.74 16.12
CA LYS A 204 2.12 8.67 15.13
C LYS A 204 1.83 7.54 14.15
N GLY A 205 0.85 7.76 13.29
CA GLY A 205 0.44 6.79 12.29
C GLY A 205 1.05 7.08 10.92
N TYR A 206 0.49 6.38 9.93
CA TYR A 206 0.86 6.47 8.52
C TYR A 206 -0.37 6.69 7.67
N GLU A 207 -0.18 7.38 6.56
CA GLU A 207 -1.07 7.33 5.41
C GLU A 207 -0.26 6.73 4.26
N THR A 208 -0.65 5.54 3.81
CA THR A 208 0.15 4.71 2.90
C THR A 208 -0.58 4.49 1.58
N ALA A 209 0.06 4.87 0.48
CA ALA A 209 -0.35 4.48 -0.86
C ALA A 209 0.19 3.09 -1.18
N PHE A 210 -0.68 2.15 -1.52
CA PHE A 210 -0.29 0.83 -2.01
C PHE A 210 -0.35 0.81 -3.53
N TYR A 211 0.75 0.42 -4.13
CA TYR A 211 0.85 0.15 -5.56
C TYR A 211 1.02 -1.35 -5.79
N ILE A 212 0.62 -1.81 -6.98
CA ILE A 212 0.89 -3.17 -7.44
C ILE A 212 1.68 -3.13 -8.75
N THR A 213 2.62 -4.05 -8.87
CA THR A 213 3.37 -4.27 -10.11
C THR A 213 3.48 -5.75 -10.45
N PHE A 214 3.69 -6.03 -11.72
CA PHE A 214 3.72 -7.39 -12.27
C PHE A 214 5.04 -7.64 -12.98
N LEU A 215 5.77 -8.65 -12.56
CA LEU A 215 7.04 -9.07 -13.14
C LEU A 215 6.90 -10.46 -13.74
N ASN A 216 7.49 -10.69 -14.91
CA ASN A 216 7.45 -12.02 -15.55
C ASN A 216 8.28 -13.04 -14.81
N GLU A 217 9.40 -12.62 -14.21
CA GLU A 217 10.37 -13.47 -13.53
C GLU A 217 10.66 -12.91 -12.13
N LYS A 218 11.12 -13.77 -11.24
CA LYS A 218 11.56 -13.36 -9.90
C LYS A 218 12.94 -12.71 -10.00
N PRO A 219 13.10 -11.44 -9.60
CA PRO A 219 14.42 -10.83 -9.52
C PRO A 219 15.25 -11.44 -8.38
N THR A 220 16.57 -11.28 -8.48
CA THR A 220 17.49 -11.64 -7.41
C THR A 220 17.32 -10.69 -6.23
N ILE A 221 16.98 -11.22 -5.06
CA ILE A 221 16.81 -10.46 -3.83
C ILE A 221 18.12 -10.34 -3.07
N LEU A 222 18.38 -9.14 -2.58
CA LEU A 222 19.41 -8.87 -1.58
C LEU A 222 18.76 -8.08 -0.44
N CYS A 223 18.49 -8.75 0.69
CA CYS A 223 17.87 -8.10 1.84
C CYS A 223 18.84 -7.17 2.56
N GLU A 224 18.37 -5.97 2.90
CA GLU A 224 19.06 -5.08 3.83
C GLU A 224 18.86 -5.59 5.26
N VAL A 225 19.93 -6.09 5.88
CA VAL A 225 19.87 -6.89 7.13
C VAL A 225 19.46 -6.10 8.37
N SER A 226 19.53 -4.76 8.35
CA SER A 226 19.06 -3.96 9.48
C SER A 226 17.53 -3.83 9.52
N GLU A 227 16.86 -3.94 8.38
CA GLU A 227 15.42 -3.76 8.25
C GLU A 227 14.68 -5.04 7.90
N VAL A 228 15.30 -5.94 7.12
CA VAL A 228 14.68 -7.15 6.58
C VAL A 228 15.38 -8.40 7.10
N LYS A 229 14.63 -9.24 7.80
CA LYS A 229 15.09 -10.53 8.32
C LYS A 229 15.04 -11.63 7.26
N GLU A 230 13.98 -11.65 6.47
CA GLU A 230 13.68 -12.69 5.49
C GLU A 230 12.78 -12.15 4.38
N HIS A 231 12.92 -12.67 3.16
CA HIS A 231 11.98 -12.46 2.07
C HIS A 231 11.30 -13.76 1.66
N LEU A 232 10.05 -13.65 1.20
CA LEU A 232 9.21 -14.79 0.84
C LEU A 232 8.46 -14.50 -0.47
N TRP A 233 8.50 -15.45 -1.41
CA TRP A 233 7.68 -15.46 -2.60
C TRP A 233 6.63 -16.55 -2.47
N LEU A 234 5.41 -16.19 -2.12
CA LEU A 234 4.35 -17.14 -1.77
C LEU A 234 3.02 -16.78 -2.43
N PRO A 235 2.15 -17.76 -2.72
CA PRO A 235 0.77 -17.50 -3.10
C PRO A 235 -0.06 -17.05 -1.91
N PRO A 236 -1.19 -16.34 -2.14
CA PRO A 236 -2.03 -15.79 -1.06
C PRO A 236 -2.50 -16.81 -0.03
N SER A 237 -2.84 -18.04 -0.44
CA SER A 237 -3.28 -19.09 0.48
C SER A 237 -2.23 -19.45 1.53
N ILE A 238 -1.01 -19.72 1.08
CA ILE A 238 0.10 -20.06 2.00
C ILE A 238 0.42 -18.89 2.93
N ILE A 239 0.36 -17.64 2.43
CA ILE A 239 0.55 -16.45 3.25
C ILE A 239 -0.49 -16.39 4.40
N LEU A 240 -1.79 -16.58 4.10
CA LEU A 240 -2.82 -16.57 5.14
C LEU A 240 -2.74 -17.78 6.07
N ASP A 241 -2.31 -18.94 5.59
CA ASP A 241 -2.07 -20.09 6.46
C ASP A 241 -0.94 -19.82 7.45
N MET A 242 0.15 -19.17 7.03
CA MET A 242 1.22 -18.73 7.96
C MET A 242 0.70 -17.76 9.02
N VAL A 243 -0.21 -16.86 8.65
CA VAL A 243 -0.83 -15.92 9.61
C VAL A 243 -1.70 -16.68 10.62
N LYS A 244 -2.55 -17.60 10.17
CA LYS A 244 -3.41 -18.44 11.03
C LYS A 244 -2.62 -19.32 11.99
N ASN A 245 -1.48 -19.84 11.52
CA ASN A 245 -0.61 -20.69 12.33
C ASN A 245 0.29 -19.90 13.31
N GLY A 246 0.29 -18.56 13.23
CA GLY A 246 1.16 -17.71 14.05
C GLY A 246 2.60 -17.59 13.55
N ASP A 247 2.92 -18.15 12.37
CA ASP A 247 4.25 -18.06 11.74
C ASP A 247 4.54 -16.69 11.16
N MET A 248 3.49 -15.87 10.95
CA MET A 248 3.55 -14.51 10.46
C MET A 248 2.50 -13.65 11.16
N PHE A 249 2.87 -12.42 11.50
CA PHE A 249 1.96 -11.40 12.03
C PHE A 249 1.69 -10.34 10.96
N PHE A 250 0.42 -10.01 10.73
CA PHE A 250 0.02 -8.93 9.85
C PHE A 250 -0.66 -7.78 10.59
N MET A 251 -0.31 -6.55 10.20
CA MET A 251 -1.17 -5.40 10.48
C MET A 251 -2.44 -5.47 9.59
N PRO A 252 -3.54 -4.83 9.99
CA PRO A 252 -4.80 -4.85 9.25
C PRO A 252 -4.70 -4.59 7.74
N PRO A 253 -3.91 -3.62 7.24
CA PRO A 253 -3.77 -3.41 5.80
C PRO A 253 -3.24 -4.63 5.05
N GLN A 254 -2.17 -5.28 5.53
CA GLN A 254 -1.58 -6.44 4.87
C GLN A 254 -2.55 -7.63 4.86
N PHE A 255 -3.23 -7.88 5.97
CA PHE A 255 -4.23 -8.94 6.05
C PHE A 255 -5.37 -8.70 5.05
N TYR A 256 -5.88 -7.47 4.99
CA TYR A 256 -6.96 -7.10 4.09
C TYR A 256 -6.56 -7.24 2.62
N GLU A 257 -5.39 -6.71 2.25
CA GLU A 257 -4.93 -6.77 0.86
C GLU A 257 -4.63 -8.20 0.41
N ILE A 258 -4.01 -9.05 1.25
CA ILE A 258 -3.84 -10.47 0.91
C ILE A 258 -5.19 -11.18 0.77
N SER A 259 -6.17 -10.86 1.61
CA SER A 259 -7.52 -11.41 1.51
C SER A 259 -8.24 -11.06 0.19
N ARG A 260 -7.90 -9.92 -0.43
CA ARG A 260 -8.41 -9.56 -1.77
C ARG A 260 -7.92 -10.49 -2.87
N PHE A 261 -6.71 -11.06 -2.73
CA PHE A 261 -6.13 -11.97 -3.72
C PHE A 261 -6.68 -13.39 -3.64
N MET A 262 -7.23 -13.78 -2.50
CA MET A 262 -7.66 -15.17 -2.25
C MET A 262 -8.62 -15.76 -3.30
N PRO A 263 -9.65 -15.05 -3.81
CA PRO A 263 -10.55 -15.58 -4.82
C PRO A 263 -9.91 -15.70 -6.21
N TYR A 264 -8.77 -15.02 -6.47
CA TYR A 264 -8.24 -14.83 -7.81
C TYR A 264 -6.90 -15.57 -7.98
N LYS A 265 -6.91 -16.61 -8.79
CA LYS A 265 -5.76 -17.54 -8.92
C LYS A 265 -4.90 -17.27 -10.16
N SER A 266 -5.31 -16.32 -11.02
CA SER A 266 -4.64 -16.02 -12.28
C SER A 266 -3.84 -14.73 -12.22
N TYR A 267 -2.55 -14.82 -12.55
CA TYR A 267 -1.65 -13.69 -12.75
C TYR A 267 -2.19 -12.70 -13.80
N ASP A 268 -2.58 -13.23 -14.95
CA ASP A 268 -3.05 -12.39 -16.06
C ASP A 268 -4.39 -11.70 -15.73
N PHE A 269 -5.28 -12.36 -14.96
CA PHE A 269 -6.48 -11.72 -14.47
C PHE A 269 -6.15 -10.49 -13.59
N LEU A 270 -5.28 -10.67 -12.59
CA LEU A 270 -4.92 -9.58 -11.67
C LEU A 270 -4.21 -8.44 -12.40
N LYS A 271 -3.29 -8.76 -13.32
CA LYS A 271 -2.59 -7.79 -14.14
C LYS A 271 -3.59 -6.96 -14.97
N ASN A 272 -4.46 -7.62 -15.70
CA ASN A 272 -5.46 -6.93 -16.53
C ASN A 272 -6.41 -6.09 -15.67
N PHE A 273 -6.86 -6.61 -14.54
CA PHE A 273 -7.69 -5.86 -13.60
C PHE A 273 -6.99 -4.57 -13.12
N ALA A 274 -5.72 -4.66 -12.72
CA ALA A 274 -4.95 -3.48 -12.28
C ALA A 274 -4.78 -2.44 -13.39
N ILE A 275 -4.56 -2.88 -14.63
CA ILE A 275 -4.44 -2.01 -15.80
C ILE A 275 -5.78 -1.34 -16.13
N GLU A 276 -6.85 -2.10 -16.19
CA GLU A 276 -8.20 -1.60 -16.55
C GLU A 276 -8.75 -0.59 -15.54
N ARG A 277 -8.40 -0.74 -14.25
CA ARG A 277 -8.84 0.21 -13.24
C ARG A 277 -7.98 1.47 -13.13
N ARG A 278 -6.89 1.60 -13.90
CA ARG A 278 -5.93 2.73 -13.83
C ARG A 278 -6.61 4.07 -13.94
N GLY A 279 -7.63 4.38 -14.34
CA GLY A 279 -8.29 5.69 -14.33
C GLY A 279 -9.37 5.83 -13.25
N LYS A 280 -9.63 4.79 -12.46
CA LYS A 280 -10.74 4.81 -11.47
C LYS A 280 -10.33 5.40 -10.13
N GLY A 281 -9.03 5.43 -9.83
CA GLY A 281 -8.51 5.83 -8.51
C GLY A 281 -8.87 4.83 -7.42
N VAL A 282 -8.55 5.17 -6.19
CA VAL A 282 -8.79 4.35 -5.01
C VAL A 282 -9.38 5.18 -3.88
N ALA A 283 -10.25 4.56 -3.09
CA ALA A 283 -10.73 5.13 -1.86
C ALA A 283 -9.70 4.95 -0.74
N ILE A 284 -9.77 5.80 0.29
CA ILE A 284 -8.95 5.63 1.48
C ILE A 284 -9.64 4.70 2.48
N ASN A 285 -8.96 3.64 2.89
CA ASN A 285 -9.35 2.81 4.02
C ASN A 285 -8.84 3.46 5.32
N HIS A 286 -9.68 4.24 5.94
CA HIS A 286 -9.37 4.94 7.18
C HIS A 286 -10.28 4.41 8.29
N PRO A 287 -9.80 3.53 9.17
CA PRO A 287 -10.64 2.86 10.15
C PRO A 287 -11.07 3.80 11.30
N ILE A 288 -12.28 3.59 11.79
CA ILE A 288 -12.75 4.07 13.07
C ILE A 288 -12.83 2.87 14.00
N LEU A 289 -12.19 2.96 15.17
CA LEU A 289 -12.14 1.85 16.11
C LEU A 289 -13.31 1.92 17.10
N TYR A 290 -14.01 0.80 17.23
CA TYR A 290 -15.04 0.58 18.21
C TYR A 290 -14.59 -0.46 19.24
N LEU A 291 -15.01 -0.29 20.48
CA LEU A 291 -14.82 -1.25 21.55
C LEU A 291 -16.19 -1.84 21.92
N CYS A 292 -16.36 -3.10 21.63
CA CYS A 292 -17.49 -3.93 22.05
C CYS A 292 -17.19 -4.56 23.41
N THR A 293 -18.17 -5.21 24.01
CA THR A 293 -18.03 -5.84 25.35
C THR A 293 -17.00 -6.98 25.39
N ASP A 294 -16.75 -7.62 24.26
CA ASP A 294 -15.86 -8.77 24.08
C ASP A 294 -14.64 -8.52 23.18
N GLY A 295 -14.49 -7.31 22.61
CA GLY A 295 -13.29 -7.00 21.82
C GLY A 295 -13.41 -5.77 20.92
N PRO A 296 -12.29 -5.37 20.30
CA PRO A 296 -12.27 -4.25 19.38
C PRO A 296 -12.71 -4.64 17.95
N VAL A 297 -13.35 -3.69 17.27
CA VAL A 297 -13.74 -3.79 15.85
C VAL A 297 -13.20 -2.58 15.08
N SER A 298 -12.63 -2.84 13.91
CA SER A 298 -12.16 -1.80 13.00
C SER A 298 -13.22 -1.58 11.91
N ILE A 299 -13.92 -0.48 11.98
CA ILE A 299 -14.98 -0.09 11.04
C ILE A 299 -14.37 0.68 9.88
N LEU A 300 -14.65 0.25 8.64
CA LEU A 300 -14.09 0.77 7.39
C LEU A 300 -15.14 1.55 6.57
N PRO A 301 -14.70 2.38 5.59
CA PRO A 301 -15.60 3.17 4.76
C PRO A 301 -16.69 2.33 4.09
N GLY A 302 -17.93 2.84 4.10
CA GLY A 302 -19.11 2.16 3.59
C GLY A 302 -19.88 1.37 4.66
N ASP A 303 -19.26 1.09 5.82
CA ASP A 303 -20.01 0.55 6.96
C ASP A 303 -20.96 1.61 7.52
N GLU A 304 -22.14 1.20 7.99
CA GLU A 304 -23.17 2.06 8.57
C GLU A 304 -22.65 2.90 9.75
N PHE A 305 -21.71 2.37 10.50
CA PHE A 305 -21.10 3.03 11.66
C PHE A 305 -19.82 3.82 11.34
N HIS A 306 -19.40 3.84 10.06
CA HIS A 306 -18.28 4.68 9.63
C HIS A 306 -18.75 6.12 9.39
N VAL A 307 -19.09 6.83 10.46
CA VAL A 307 -19.70 8.16 10.40
C VAL A 307 -18.76 9.27 10.89
N GLY A 308 -18.89 10.44 10.31
CA GLY A 308 -18.06 11.61 10.61
C GLY A 308 -16.67 11.56 9.98
N CYS A 309 -15.78 12.45 10.43
CA CYS A 309 -14.40 12.48 9.92
C CYS A 309 -13.52 11.50 10.72
N PRO A 310 -13.00 10.43 10.12
CA PRO A 310 -12.18 9.45 10.81
C PRO A 310 -10.94 10.03 11.48
N ARG A 311 -10.34 11.09 10.90
CA ARG A 311 -9.18 11.80 11.48
C ARG A 311 -9.46 12.46 12.83
N LEU A 312 -10.72 12.69 13.16
CA LEU A 312 -11.13 13.29 14.42
C LEU A 312 -11.57 12.24 15.46
N ALA A 313 -11.64 10.97 15.08
CA ALA A 313 -11.95 9.85 15.95
C ALA A 313 -10.70 9.43 16.77
N THR A 314 -10.22 10.32 17.62
CA THR A 314 -8.98 10.15 18.40
C THR A 314 -9.13 9.24 19.63
N THR A 315 -10.34 8.71 19.88
CA THR A 315 -10.64 7.74 20.94
C THR A 315 -11.45 6.59 20.37
N TYR A 316 -11.43 5.45 21.05
CA TYR A 316 -12.36 4.37 20.75
C TYR A 316 -13.80 4.84 20.97
N ARG A 317 -14.70 4.45 20.07
CA ARG A 317 -16.13 4.55 20.30
C ARG A 317 -16.59 3.27 21.01
N THR A 318 -17.43 3.40 22.03
CA THR A 318 -17.93 2.26 22.81
C THR A 318 -19.36 1.92 22.43
N VAL A 319 -19.66 0.63 22.42
CA VAL A 319 -21.01 0.08 22.26
C VAL A 319 -21.24 -1.03 23.30
N ASP A 320 -22.45 -1.12 23.80
CA ASP A 320 -22.85 -2.11 24.83
C ASP A 320 -23.34 -3.42 24.16
N PHE A 321 -22.63 -3.85 23.10
CA PHE A 321 -22.88 -5.07 22.35
C PHE A 321 -21.62 -5.92 22.32
N SER A 322 -21.78 -7.24 22.20
CA SER A 322 -20.70 -8.11 21.71
C SER A 322 -20.40 -7.81 20.24
N VAL A 323 -19.24 -8.23 19.75
CA VAL A 323 -18.83 -8.08 18.34
C VAL A 323 -19.89 -8.69 17.41
N GLU A 324 -20.43 -9.86 17.78
CA GLU A 324 -21.47 -10.53 17.01
C GLU A 324 -22.78 -9.75 16.98
N GLU A 325 -23.26 -9.30 18.13
CA GLU A 325 -24.47 -8.48 18.24
C GLU A 325 -24.33 -7.17 17.48
N PHE A 326 -23.19 -6.50 17.59
CA PHE A 326 -22.90 -5.26 16.86
C PHE A 326 -22.96 -5.48 15.34
N ARG A 327 -22.48 -6.63 14.85
CA ARG A 327 -22.61 -7.01 13.45
C ARG A 327 -24.05 -7.26 13.05
N LEU A 328 -24.82 -7.97 13.85
CA LEU A 328 -26.24 -8.29 13.57
C LEU A 328 -27.13 -7.03 13.56
N HIS A 329 -26.77 -5.98 14.29
CA HIS A 329 -27.48 -4.70 14.30
C HIS A 329 -27.15 -3.77 13.12
N SER A 330 -26.19 -4.17 12.24
CA SER A 330 -25.72 -3.35 11.12
C SER A 330 -26.31 -3.83 9.80
N LYS A 331 -26.83 -2.90 8.98
CA LYS A 331 -27.36 -3.19 7.64
C LYS A 331 -26.27 -3.21 6.59
N LEU A 332 -25.36 -2.23 6.64
CA LEU A 332 -24.20 -2.16 5.78
C LEU A 332 -22.95 -2.45 6.62
N ILE A 333 -22.19 -3.44 6.21
CA ILE A 333 -21.06 -3.98 6.96
C ILE A 333 -19.81 -3.90 6.12
N HIS A 334 -18.77 -3.25 6.67
CA HIS A 334 -17.40 -3.29 6.16
C HIS A 334 -16.44 -3.12 7.35
N ARG A 335 -15.94 -4.22 7.88
CA ARG A 335 -15.15 -4.22 9.12
C ARG A 335 -14.17 -5.36 9.21
N LEU A 336 -13.14 -5.16 10.04
CA LEU A 336 -12.30 -6.23 10.55
C LEU A 336 -12.66 -6.47 12.00
N GLU A 337 -12.93 -7.72 12.33
CA GLU A 337 -13.18 -8.22 13.67
C GLU A 337 -12.01 -9.11 14.11
N ASN A 338 -11.84 -9.31 15.42
CA ASN A 338 -10.76 -10.10 16.00
C ASN A 338 -9.39 -9.62 15.50
N LEU A 339 -9.00 -8.42 15.89
CA LEU A 339 -7.78 -7.75 15.39
C LEU A 339 -6.46 -8.43 15.77
N SER A 340 -6.48 -9.52 16.54
CA SER A 340 -5.34 -10.43 16.67
C SER A 340 -5.18 -11.17 15.34
N SER A 341 -4.02 -11.10 14.73
CA SER A 341 -3.80 -11.52 13.34
C SER A 341 -4.26 -12.94 12.99
N ALA A 342 -4.17 -13.89 13.91
CA ALA A 342 -4.53 -15.28 13.67
C ALA A 342 -6.04 -15.50 13.47
N ASP A 343 -6.87 -14.73 14.18
CA ASP A 343 -8.32 -14.86 14.19
C ASP A 343 -9.04 -13.72 13.46
N ALA A 344 -8.29 -12.86 12.78
CA ALA A 344 -8.85 -11.72 12.06
C ALA A 344 -9.83 -12.17 10.97
N VAL A 345 -10.98 -11.53 10.93
CA VAL A 345 -12.03 -11.80 9.93
C VAL A 345 -12.51 -10.50 9.32
N ILE A 346 -12.63 -10.48 7.99
CA ILE A 346 -13.24 -9.38 7.26
C ILE A 346 -14.72 -9.71 7.03
N TYR A 347 -15.58 -8.74 7.31
CA TYR A 347 -16.99 -8.78 6.95
C TYR A 347 -17.32 -7.62 6.03
N MET A 348 -17.86 -7.91 4.84
CA MET A 348 -18.30 -6.93 3.86
C MET A 348 -19.49 -7.49 3.08
N ASN A 349 -20.65 -6.82 3.12
CA ASN A 349 -21.88 -7.28 2.51
C ASN A 349 -22.33 -6.48 1.27
N PHE A 350 -21.46 -5.65 0.72
CA PHE A 350 -21.68 -4.90 -0.52
C PHE A 350 -20.42 -4.96 -1.40
N GLU A 351 -20.53 -4.48 -2.64
CA GLU A 351 -19.39 -4.39 -3.55
C GLU A 351 -18.52 -3.16 -3.21
N PRO A 352 -17.19 -3.26 -3.30
CA PRO A 352 -16.29 -2.14 -3.03
C PRO A 352 -16.65 -0.88 -3.82
N LEU A 353 -16.75 0.26 -3.11
CA LEU A 353 -17.24 1.53 -3.67
C LEU A 353 -16.41 2.07 -4.84
N ASP A 354 -15.12 1.75 -4.87
CA ASP A 354 -14.19 2.13 -5.93
C ASP A 354 -14.09 1.07 -7.05
N GLY A 355 -14.97 0.08 -7.07
CA GLY A 355 -14.95 -1.03 -8.03
C GLY A 355 -13.74 -1.95 -7.89
N HIS A 356 -13.14 -2.01 -6.70
CA HIS A 356 -12.03 -2.91 -6.40
C HIS A 356 -12.48 -4.37 -6.22
N LEU A 357 -11.49 -5.28 -6.17
CA LEU A 357 -11.74 -6.67 -5.80
C LEU A 357 -12.24 -6.75 -4.34
N LYS A 358 -13.28 -7.54 -4.14
CA LYS A 358 -13.80 -7.81 -2.82
C LYS A 358 -12.87 -8.76 -2.07
N PRO A 359 -12.52 -8.50 -0.80
CA PRO A 359 -11.73 -9.44 -0.01
C PRO A 359 -12.52 -10.71 0.31
N LEU A 360 -11.82 -11.79 0.62
CA LEU A 360 -12.45 -12.98 1.19
C LEU A 360 -13.12 -12.61 2.52
N CYS A 361 -14.42 -12.89 2.63
CA CYS A 361 -15.24 -12.49 3.77
C CYS A 361 -15.71 -13.71 4.58
N GLY A 362 -15.88 -13.51 5.91
CA GLY A 362 -16.32 -14.56 6.83
C GLY A 362 -17.72 -15.13 6.57
N PHE A 363 -18.58 -14.40 5.84
CA PHE A 363 -19.91 -14.93 5.46
C PHE A 363 -19.85 -16.12 4.48
N GLU A 364 -18.83 -16.21 3.64
CA GLU A 364 -18.72 -17.26 2.63
C GLU A 364 -18.34 -18.63 3.19
N GLY A 365 -17.81 -18.69 4.41
CA GLY A 365 -17.42 -19.94 5.08
C GLY A 365 -18.56 -20.69 5.80
N LYS A 366 -19.69 -20.03 6.08
CA LYS A 366 -20.81 -20.65 6.85
C LYS A 366 -21.91 -21.29 5.99
N HIS A 367 -21.86 -21.18 4.67
CA HIS A 367 -22.87 -21.77 3.76
C HIS A 367 -22.39 -23.01 2.99
N LYS A 368 -21.29 -23.65 3.43
CA LYS A 368 -20.91 -24.99 2.95
C LYS A 368 -20.75 -25.94 4.13
N LEU A 369 -21.87 -26.31 4.72
CA LEU A 369 -22.06 -27.54 5.46
C LEU A 369 -23.39 -28.15 5.02
#